data_bd85b7ee1276a345d5acbfa855eb36b9
#
_entry.id   bd85b7ee1276a345d5acbfa855eb36b9
#
_cell.length_a   1.000
_cell.length_b   1.000
_cell.length_c   1.000
_cell.angle_alpha   90.00
_cell.angle_beta   90.00
_cell.angle_gamma   90.00
#
_symmetry.space_group_name_H-M   'P 1'
#
loop_
_entity.id
_entity.type
_entity.pdbx_description
1 polymer ?
#
loop_
_entity_poly.entity_id
_entity_poly.type
_entity_poly.pdbx_seq_one_letter_code
_entity_poly.pdbx_strand_id
1 'polypeptide(L)'
;MKYLTALAAGAALLASVGLAGAAEIKVGIDNFTFNPKEVKVKAGDTVVWTNNDDIPHTVASPQHQIRSKPLDTGDTFSFTFTTPGEFKYFCSLHPHMTGRIVVEAATGENGAK
;
A
#
# COMPACT_ATOMS: atom_id res chain seq x y z
N MET A 1 -0.77 20.67 45.14
CA MET A 1 0.20 21.17 44.46
C MET A 1 0.96 20.25 43.67
N LYS A 2 1.71 19.48 44.20
CA LYS A 2 2.55 18.64 43.46
C LYS A 2 1.85 17.58 42.73
N TYR A 3 0.64 17.40 42.92
CA TYR A 3 -0.02 16.30 42.34
C TYR A 3 -0.37 16.44 40.91
N LEU A 4 -0.25 17.56 40.36
CA LEU A 4 -0.71 17.80 39.04
C LEU A 4 0.05 17.10 37.97
N THR A 5 1.27 16.83 38.22
CA THR A 5 2.10 16.30 37.17
C THR A 5 1.66 14.95 36.65
N ALA A 6 1.00 14.20 37.46
CA ALA A 6 0.66 12.86 37.01
C ALA A 6 -0.29 12.82 35.85
N LEU A 7 -1.06 13.85 35.69
CA LEU A 7 -2.06 13.85 34.66
C LEU A 7 -1.52 13.89 33.25
N ALA A 8 -0.45 14.57 33.08
CA ALA A 8 0.08 14.73 31.76
C ALA A 8 0.53 13.43 31.14
N ALA A 9 1.02 12.56 31.93
CA ALA A 9 1.54 11.32 31.39
C ALA A 9 0.47 10.46 30.76
N GLY A 10 -0.70 10.48 31.32
CA GLY A 10 -1.74 9.66 30.79
C GLY A 10 -2.18 10.06 29.41
N ALA A 11 -2.19 11.34 29.17
CA ALA A 11 -2.64 11.81 27.89
C ALA A 11 -1.70 11.38 26.76
N ALA A 12 -0.44 11.38 27.04
CA ALA A 12 0.52 11.00 26.02
C ALA A 12 0.34 9.56 25.57
N LEU A 13 0.03 8.70 26.49
CA LEU A 13 -0.16 7.30 26.13
C LEU A 13 -1.32 7.08 25.21
N LEU A 14 -2.39 7.77 25.46
CA LEU A 14 -3.56 7.58 24.62
C LEU A 14 -3.29 8.01 23.19
N ALA A 15 -2.59 9.09 23.04
CA ALA A 15 -2.31 9.58 21.72
C ALA A 15 -1.53 8.60 20.88
N SER A 16 -0.58 7.93 21.49
CA SER A 16 0.25 7.03 20.68
C SER A 16 -0.50 5.79 20.25
N VAL A 17 -1.49 5.37 21.02
CA VAL A 17 -2.22 4.17 20.64
C VAL A 17 -3.03 4.39 19.38
N GLY A 18 -3.59 5.57 19.21
CA GLY A 18 -4.48 5.80 18.10
C GLY A 18 -3.82 5.89 16.76
N LEU A 19 -2.50 5.89 16.71
CA LEU A 19 -1.84 6.09 15.45
C LEU A 19 -1.42 4.82 14.74
N ALA A 20 -1.63 3.68 15.35
CA ALA A 20 -1.30 2.44 14.67
C ALA A 20 -2.33 2.20 13.60
N GLY A 21 -1.93 1.88 12.40
CA GLY A 21 -2.89 1.66 11.35
C GLY A 21 -2.24 1.43 10.02
N ALA A 22 -2.37 2.39 9.14
CA ALA A 22 -1.97 2.22 7.77
C ALA A 22 -0.47 1.98 7.64
N ALA A 23 -0.13 1.12 6.70
CA ALA A 23 1.27 0.82 6.40
C ALA A 23 1.55 1.17 4.96
N GLU A 24 2.83 1.22 4.64
CA GLU A 24 3.28 1.43 3.28
C GLU A 24 4.01 0.18 2.84
N ILE A 25 3.55 -0.41 1.76
CA ILE A 25 4.12 -1.66 1.26
C ILE A 25 4.77 -1.38 -0.08
N LYS A 26 5.98 -1.87 -0.28
CA LYS A 26 6.75 -1.56 -1.48
C LYS A 26 6.80 -2.73 -2.43
N VAL A 27 6.62 -2.43 -3.71
CA VAL A 27 6.74 -3.40 -4.79
C VAL A 27 7.78 -2.86 -5.74
N GLY A 28 8.78 -3.66 -6.05
CA GLY A 28 9.80 -3.27 -7.02
C GLY A 28 9.42 -3.76 -8.39
N ILE A 29 9.82 -3.02 -9.41
CA ILE A 29 9.66 -3.45 -10.79
C ILE A 29 11.05 -3.65 -11.33
N ASP A 30 11.39 -4.88 -11.70
CA ASP A 30 12.73 -5.20 -12.11
C ASP A 30 12.70 -6.40 -13.03
N ASN A 31 13.50 -6.36 -14.07
CA ASN A 31 13.59 -7.47 -15.00
C ASN A 31 12.22 -7.91 -15.51
N PHE A 32 11.40 -6.93 -15.87
CA PHE A 32 10.06 -7.18 -16.42
C PHE A 32 9.15 -7.95 -15.47
N THR A 33 9.31 -7.77 -14.16
CA THR A 33 8.45 -8.41 -13.19
C THR A 33 8.10 -7.43 -12.09
N PHE A 34 6.94 -7.66 -11.47
CA PHE A 34 6.57 -6.99 -10.24
C PHE A 34 7.04 -7.89 -9.10
N ASN A 35 7.75 -7.33 -8.15
CA ASN A 35 8.36 -8.11 -7.09
C ASN A 35 8.12 -7.47 -5.73
N PRO A 36 7.35 -8.11 -4.86
CA PRO A 36 6.70 -9.41 -5.02
C PRO A 36 5.55 -9.33 -6.01
N LYS A 37 5.26 -10.45 -6.63
CA LYS A 37 4.18 -10.50 -7.59
C LYS A 37 2.81 -10.43 -6.92
N GLU A 38 2.70 -10.99 -5.76
CA GLU A 38 1.47 -10.97 -5.00
C GLU A 38 1.72 -10.38 -3.62
N VAL A 39 0.89 -9.45 -3.20
CA VAL A 39 1.06 -8.76 -1.93
C VAL A 39 -0.25 -8.74 -1.20
N LYS A 40 -0.22 -9.02 0.11
CA LYS A 40 -1.38 -8.89 0.96
C LYS A 40 -1.25 -7.62 1.78
N VAL A 41 -2.31 -6.82 1.78
CA VAL A 41 -2.32 -5.58 2.52
C VAL A 41 -3.63 -5.49 3.28
N LYS A 42 -3.74 -4.52 4.16
CA LYS A 42 -4.96 -4.25 4.89
C LYS A 42 -5.63 -3.01 4.33
N ALA A 43 -6.94 -2.97 4.41
CA ALA A 43 -7.66 -1.78 3.94
C ALA A 43 -7.09 -0.55 4.64
N GLY A 44 -6.74 0.45 3.86
CA GLY A 44 -6.09 1.65 4.36
C GLY A 44 -4.61 1.71 4.06
N ASP A 45 -4.02 0.59 3.68
CA ASP A 45 -2.59 0.57 3.37
C ASP A 45 -2.34 1.16 1.98
N THR A 46 -1.13 1.65 1.80
CA THR A 46 -0.69 2.21 0.53
C THR A 46 0.40 1.33 -0.06
N VAL A 47 0.26 1.00 -1.33
CA VAL A 47 1.31 0.27 -2.04
C VAL A 47 2.07 1.26 -2.90
N VAL A 48 3.39 1.15 -2.86
CA VAL A 48 4.27 2.03 -3.64
C VAL A 48 5.08 1.17 -4.59
N TRP A 49 4.92 1.40 -5.88
CA TRP A 49 5.70 0.71 -6.91
C TRP A 49 6.87 1.59 -7.30
N THR A 50 8.04 1.01 -7.43
CA THR A 50 9.23 1.73 -7.89
C THR A 50 9.80 0.99 -9.09
N ASN A 51 10.00 1.69 -10.18
CA ASN A 51 10.61 1.07 -11.36
C ASN A 51 12.12 1.10 -11.24
N ASN A 52 12.70 -0.09 -11.10
CA ASN A 52 14.15 -0.23 -11.02
C ASN A 52 14.76 -0.74 -12.31
N ASP A 53 13.92 -0.95 -13.34
CA ASP A 53 14.42 -1.34 -14.66
C ASP A 53 14.91 -0.13 -15.43
N ASP A 54 15.63 -0.38 -16.48
CA ASP A 54 16.13 0.70 -17.32
C ASP A 54 15.22 0.96 -18.52
N ILE A 55 14.01 0.46 -18.50
CA ILE A 55 12.99 0.78 -19.48
C ILE A 55 11.70 1.14 -18.77
N PRO A 56 10.78 1.86 -19.42
CA PRO A 56 9.54 2.27 -18.76
C PRO A 56 8.58 1.11 -18.51
N HIS A 57 7.83 1.22 -17.42
CA HIS A 57 6.77 0.28 -17.10
C HIS A 57 5.57 1.06 -16.57
N THR A 58 4.41 0.43 -16.51
CA THR A 58 3.21 1.04 -15.94
C THR A 58 2.57 0.09 -14.94
N VAL A 59 1.68 0.64 -14.13
CA VAL A 59 0.81 -0.13 -13.25
C VAL A 59 -0.61 0.17 -13.71
N ALA A 60 -1.30 -0.85 -14.17
CA ALA A 60 -2.63 -0.65 -14.74
C ALA A 60 -3.61 -1.70 -14.30
N SER A 61 -4.78 -1.26 -13.84
CA SER A 61 -5.89 -2.15 -13.51
C SER A 61 -7.16 -1.39 -13.88
N PRO A 62 -7.53 -1.38 -15.17
CA PRO A 62 -8.62 -0.55 -15.63
C PRO A 62 -9.94 -0.78 -14.94
N GLN A 63 -10.28 -2.02 -14.61
CA GLN A 63 -11.54 -2.28 -13.95
C GLN A 63 -11.59 -1.70 -12.55
N HIS A 64 -10.47 -1.30 -12.00
CA HIS A 64 -10.42 -0.68 -10.68
C HIS A 64 -9.99 0.77 -10.77
N GLN A 65 -9.90 1.29 -12.00
CA GLN A 65 -9.51 2.68 -12.23
C GLN A 65 -8.13 3.02 -11.68
N ILE A 66 -7.23 2.06 -11.70
CA ILE A 66 -5.85 2.26 -11.29
C ILE A 66 -5.02 2.37 -12.56
N ARG A 67 -4.27 3.45 -12.67
CA ARG A 67 -3.48 3.67 -13.87
C ARG A 67 -2.35 4.64 -13.58
N SER A 68 -1.13 4.17 -13.70
CA SER A 68 0.01 5.07 -13.61
C SER A 68 0.32 5.61 -14.99
N LYS A 69 1.04 6.71 -15.04
CA LYS A 69 1.70 7.09 -16.28
C LYS A 69 2.90 6.18 -16.44
N PRO A 70 3.58 6.21 -17.58
CA PRO A 70 4.80 5.42 -17.72
C PRO A 70 5.81 5.86 -16.66
N LEU A 71 6.41 4.88 -16.01
CA LEU A 71 7.38 5.11 -14.95
C LEU A 71 8.76 4.86 -15.53
N ASP A 72 9.61 5.89 -15.52
CA ASP A 72 11.00 5.75 -15.93
C ASP A 72 11.79 5.19 -14.75
N THR A 73 13.04 4.88 -14.98
CA THR A 73 13.90 4.34 -13.94
C THR A 73 13.89 5.27 -12.73
N GLY A 74 13.58 4.73 -11.59
CA GLY A 74 13.52 5.49 -10.34
C GLY A 74 12.19 6.11 -10.02
N ASP A 75 11.27 6.14 -10.99
CA ASP A 75 9.96 6.73 -10.75
C ASP A 75 9.09 5.81 -9.90
N THR A 76 8.14 6.40 -9.19
CA THR A 76 7.25 5.66 -8.32
C THR A 76 5.80 5.98 -8.62
N PHE A 77 4.93 5.06 -8.23
CA PHE A 77 3.49 5.24 -8.29
C PHE A 77 2.91 4.66 -7.01
N SER A 78 1.98 5.36 -6.40
CA SER A 78 1.37 4.94 -5.15
C SER A 78 -0.13 4.84 -5.29
N PHE A 79 -0.72 3.88 -4.59
CA PHE A 79 -2.16 3.76 -4.55
C PHE A 79 -2.57 3.24 -3.18
N THR A 80 -3.58 3.87 -2.57
CA THR A 80 -4.09 3.46 -1.27
C THR A 80 -5.31 2.60 -1.48
N PHE A 81 -5.27 1.37 -0.95
CA PHE A 81 -6.35 0.41 -1.13
C PHE A 81 -7.27 0.45 0.09
N THR A 82 -8.50 0.85 -0.11
CA THR A 82 -9.43 1.01 1.01
C THR A 82 -10.55 -0.03 1.02
N THR A 83 -10.70 -0.79 -0.05
CA THR A 83 -11.77 -1.77 -0.17
C THR A 83 -11.22 -3.17 -0.19
N PRO A 84 -11.67 -4.07 0.67
CA PRO A 84 -11.22 -5.47 0.63
C PRO A 84 -11.54 -6.10 -0.72
N GLY A 85 -10.67 -6.99 -1.15
CA GLY A 85 -10.86 -7.69 -2.42
C GLY A 85 -9.55 -8.01 -3.07
N GLU A 86 -9.62 -8.54 -4.27
CA GLU A 86 -8.47 -8.92 -5.04
C GLU A 86 -8.35 -7.98 -6.23
N PHE A 87 -7.17 -7.40 -6.41
CA PHE A 87 -6.94 -6.41 -7.45
C PHE A 87 -5.79 -6.89 -8.33
N LYS A 88 -6.13 -7.40 -9.51
CA LYS A 88 -5.12 -7.85 -10.46
C LYS A 88 -4.70 -6.67 -11.31
N TYR A 89 -3.43 -6.59 -11.61
CA TYR A 89 -2.91 -5.49 -12.41
C TYR A 89 -1.82 -5.98 -13.35
N PHE A 90 -1.43 -5.15 -14.27
CA PHE A 90 -0.43 -5.52 -15.26
C PHE A 90 0.27 -4.26 -15.77
N CYS A 91 1.31 -4.49 -16.56
CA CYS A 91 1.99 -3.39 -17.22
C CYS A 91 1.42 -3.24 -18.61
N SER A 92 0.86 -2.07 -18.92
CA SER A 92 0.21 -1.88 -20.22
C SER A 92 1.20 -1.89 -21.38
N LEU A 93 2.49 -1.67 -21.11
CA LEU A 93 3.51 -1.74 -22.14
C LEU A 93 4.01 -3.14 -22.36
N HIS A 94 3.84 -4.01 -21.38
CA HIS A 94 4.31 -5.39 -21.42
C HIS A 94 3.26 -6.27 -20.74
N PRO A 95 2.16 -6.59 -21.45
CA PRO A 95 0.97 -7.19 -20.78
C PRO A 95 1.19 -8.53 -20.09
N HIS A 96 2.26 -9.24 -20.39
CA HIS A 96 2.52 -10.49 -19.68
C HIS A 96 3.02 -10.24 -18.26
N MET A 97 3.41 -9.03 -17.97
CA MET A 97 3.92 -8.65 -16.68
C MET A 97 2.74 -8.34 -15.78
N THR A 98 2.46 -9.23 -14.84
CA THR A 98 1.25 -9.11 -14.02
C THR A 98 1.57 -9.19 -12.54
N GLY A 99 0.65 -8.65 -11.73
CA GLY A 99 0.74 -8.72 -10.29
C GLY A 99 -0.63 -8.75 -9.67
N ARG A 100 -0.69 -8.88 -8.36
CA ARG A 100 -1.94 -8.97 -7.64
C ARG A 100 -1.81 -8.41 -6.24
N ILE A 101 -2.79 -7.60 -5.84
CA ILE A 101 -2.89 -7.08 -4.48
C ILE A 101 -4.12 -7.69 -3.85
N VAL A 102 -3.95 -8.32 -2.70
CA VAL A 102 -5.08 -8.86 -1.94
C VAL A 102 -5.27 -7.95 -0.74
N VAL A 103 -6.42 -7.30 -0.68
CA VAL A 103 -6.73 -6.36 0.39
C VAL A 103 -7.66 -7.04 1.38
N GLU A 104 -7.23 -7.11 2.63
CA GLU A 104 -8.00 -7.70 3.70
C GLU A 104 -8.63 -6.61 4.54
N ALA A 105 -9.71 -6.94 5.22
CA ALA A 105 -10.35 -5.97 6.09
C ALA A 105 -9.36 -5.49 7.14
N ALA A 106 -9.51 -4.23 7.52
CA ALA A 106 -8.63 -3.68 8.53
C ALA A 106 -8.82 -4.42 9.84
N THR A 107 -7.72 -4.58 10.58
CA THR A 107 -7.77 -5.25 11.86
C THR A 107 -8.66 -4.47 12.80
N GLY A 108 -9.40 -5.13 13.57
CA GLY A 108 -10.26 -4.46 14.50
C GLY A 108 -11.68 -4.42 14.03
N GLU A 109 -11.91 -3.94 12.83
CA GLU A 109 -13.21 -3.99 12.25
C GLU A 109 -13.70 -5.38 12.19
N ASN A 110 -12.85 -6.22 11.71
CA ASN A 110 -13.18 -7.59 11.55
C ASN A 110 -13.37 -8.26 12.86
N GLY A 111 -12.58 -7.92 13.81
CA GLY A 111 -12.68 -8.53 15.10
C GLY A 111 -13.95 -8.16 15.82
N ALA A 112 -14.55 -7.10 15.41
CA ALA A 112 -15.76 -6.67 16.07
C ALA A 112 -16.92 -7.60 15.77
N LYS A 113 -16.82 -8.40 14.79
CA LYS A 113 -17.88 -9.33 14.54
C LYS A 113 -17.83 -10.49 15.46
#